data_e11d8aab4efaf2380deeab5a0a84eb4f
#
_entry.id   e11d8aab4efaf2380deeab5a0a84eb4f
#
_cell.length_a   1.000
_cell.length_b   1.000
_cell.length_c   1.000
_cell.angle_alpha   90.00
_cell.angle_beta   90.00
_cell.angle_gamma   90.00
#
_symmetry.space_group_name_H-M   'P 1'
#
loop_
_entity.id
_entity.type
_entity.pdbx_description
1 polymer ?
#
loop_
_entity_poly.entity_id
_entity_poly.type
_entity_poly.pdbx_seq_one_letter_code
_entity_poly.pdbx_strand_id
1 'polypeptide(L)'
;MVACSNSPDTSGTTSGEGAASDQGSEMITVEDMKGTVSIPANPQRVVDVSGSADELIILDVPFVGSANTSMFDGVTVPPNLEEYFTENNVEVVGNYSGSVGELNLEKIAELNPDLIIMNIRHEKVYDQLKEIAPTVMLDDDMNYVNWKGRFQQLGEWFGKEDIVTQWLEDYDKKSAEFAEKVKAVTGDETFAVIEKNSVRTGSYYVYRTGGPGELVYDAMKLPASAGVPEGVWGEVVDAEYFSKIDADHIFFFSDDGTVGDTADLPTWQNLKAVKNGNVYCGLNEMQYDLAFTPNGKLTYMEQMANAIINHENIDK
;
A
#
# COMPACT_ATOMS: atom_id res chain seq x y z
N MET A 1 29.37 86.27 23.95
CA MET A 1 30.68 85.68 23.97
C MET A 1 30.41 84.19 23.79
N VAL A 2 30.56 83.68 22.59
CA VAL A 2 31.73 82.92 22.15
C VAL A 2 31.91 81.62 23.01
N ALA A 3 31.91 80.44 22.57
CA ALA A 3 32.40 79.79 21.34
C ALA A 3 31.89 78.36 21.30
N CYS A 4 31.59 77.77 20.17
CA CYS A 4 32.36 76.76 19.38
C CYS A 4 32.95 75.64 20.25
N SER A 5 32.81 74.37 19.98
CA SER A 5 33.07 73.71 18.73
C SER A 5 33.02 72.18 18.89
N ASN A 6 32.84 71.50 17.77
CA ASN A 6 33.39 70.23 17.33
C ASN A 6 32.77 68.92 17.82
N SER A 7 32.16 68.29 16.83
CA SER A 7 32.14 66.85 16.66
C SER A 7 33.54 66.29 16.40
N PRO A 8 33.74 64.99 16.64
CA PRO A 8 33.96 64.16 15.45
C PRO A 8 33.19 62.86 15.42
N ASP A 9 32.91 62.45 14.17
CA ASP A 9 32.51 61.16 13.70
C ASP A 9 33.25 60.00 14.35
N THR A 10 32.47 58.92 14.68
CA THR A 10 33.04 57.58 14.68
C THR A 10 31.98 56.64 14.14
N SER A 11 32.17 56.19 12.94
CA SER A 11 31.54 55.08 12.28
C SER A 11 31.72 53.79 13.11
N GLY A 12 30.61 53.30 13.64
CA GLY A 12 30.48 51.99 14.24
C GLY A 12 29.60 51.10 13.34
N THR A 13 30.24 50.28 12.53
CA THR A 13 29.64 49.18 11.78
C THR A 13 29.14 48.16 12.78
N THR A 14 27.86 48.11 13.03
CA THR A 14 27.20 46.96 13.67
C THR A 14 26.86 45.95 12.58
N SER A 15 27.68 44.92 12.46
CA SER A 15 27.33 43.66 11.83
C SER A 15 26.09 43.11 12.53
N GLY A 16 24.98 43.15 11.82
CA GLY A 16 23.79 42.41 12.20
C GLY A 16 24.07 40.91 11.99
N GLU A 17 24.34 40.24 13.08
CA GLU A 17 24.11 38.78 13.13
C GLU A 17 22.64 38.55 12.90
N GLY A 18 22.34 38.03 11.71
CA GLY A 18 21.03 37.43 11.44
C GLY A 18 20.84 36.25 12.39
N ALA A 19 20.08 36.46 13.42
CA ALA A 19 19.50 35.36 14.16
C ALA A 19 18.67 34.54 13.16
N ALA A 20 19.18 33.37 12.77
CA ALA A 20 18.35 32.33 12.21
C ALA A 20 17.24 32.10 13.26
N SER A 21 16.01 32.44 12.92
CA SER A 21 14.86 32.07 13.70
C SER A 21 14.82 30.55 13.67
N ASP A 22 15.19 29.93 14.76
CA ASP A 22 14.82 28.56 15.10
C ASP A 22 13.27 28.53 15.15
N GLN A 23 12.64 28.33 14.01
CA GLN A 23 11.24 27.98 13.94
C GLN A 23 11.20 26.50 14.32
N GLY A 24 11.22 26.25 15.63
CA GLY A 24 10.84 24.93 16.14
C GLY A 24 9.49 24.57 15.49
N SER A 25 9.47 23.48 14.72
CA SER A 25 8.26 23.00 14.08
C SER A 25 7.17 22.90 15.15
N GLU A 26 6.00 23.45 14.88
CA GLU A 26 4.84 23.28 15.74
C GLU A 26 4.61 21.79 15.97
N MET A 27 4.45 21.40 17.25
CA MET A 27 4.23 20.00 17.63
C MET A 27 2.75 19.80 17.95
N ILE A 28 2.21 18.71 17.47
CA ILE A 28 0.87 18.23 17.81
C ILE A 28 0.95 16.92 18.55
N THR A 29 -0.13 16.55 19.22
CA THR A 29 -0.25 15.28 19.93
C THR A 29 -1.24 14.40 19.19
N VAL A 30 -0.83 13.17 18.88
CA VAL A 30 -1.65 12.16 18.22
C VAL A 30 -1.74 10.89 19.08
N GLU A 31 -2.80 10.13 18.89
CA GLU A 31 -2.94 8.79 19.46
C GLU A 31 -2.52 7.75 18.41
N ASP A 32 -1.71 6.78 18.85
CA ASP A 32 -1.28 5.63 18.05
C ASP A 32 -1.49 4.32 18.82
N MET A 33 -1.07 3.18 18.26
CA MET A 33 -1.18 1.87 18.93
C MET A 33 -0.42 1.78 20.28
N LYS A 34 0.52 2.67 20.54
CA LYS A 34 1.33 2.69 21.77
C LYS A 34 0.87 3.76 22.77
N GLY A 35 -0.08 4.59 22.39
CA GLY A 35 -0.65 5.68 23.19
C GLY A 35 -0.39 7.05 22.58
N THR A 36 -0.20 8.04 23.42
CA THR A 36 -0.05 9.45 23.00
C THR A 36 1.38 9.76 22.59
N VAL A 37 1.56 10.28 21.37
CA VAL A 37 2.87 10.66 20.80
C VAL A 37 2.83 12.11 20.33
N SER A 38 3.92 12.86 20.57
CA SER A 38 4.10 14.22 20.04
C SER A 38 4.88 14.15 18.73
N ILE A 39 4.31 14.72 17.66
CA ILE A 39 4.88 14.73 16.31
C ILE A 39 4.89 16.16 15.73
N PRO A 40 5.74 16.47 14.72
CA PRO A 40 5.62 17.72 13.99
C PRO A 40 4.25 17.86 13.33
N ALA A 41 3.62 19.04 13.44
CA ALA A 41 2.35 19.32 12.75
C ALA A 41 2.48 19.34 11.22
N ASN A 42 3.69 19.62 10.72
CA ASN A 42 4.00 19.63 9.29
C ASN A 42 5.38 19.01 9.07
N PRO A 43 5.51 17.66 9.12
CA PRO A 43 6.77 17.01 8.95
C PRO A 43 7.32 17.21 7.53
N GLN A 44 8.63 17.38 7.41
CA GLN A 44 9.29 17.65 6.15
C GLN A 44 10.19 16.50 5.68
N ARG A 45 10.50 15.59 6.59
CA ARG A 45 11.44 14.49 6.35
C ARG A 45 10.92 13.19 6.97
N VAL A 46 9.78 12.75 6.47
CA VAL A 46 9.16 11.50 6.94
C VAL A 46 9.97 10.31 6.43
N VAL A 47 10.15 9.31 7.28
CA VAL A 47 10.54 7.96 6.87
C VAL A 47 9.36 7.03 7.11
N ASP A 48 8.83 6.45 6.03
CA ASP A 48 7.75 5.47 6.08
C ASP A 48 8.29 4.04 6.12
N VAL A 49 8.06 3.34 7.22
CA VAL A 49 8.32 1.91 7.33
C VAL A 49 7.04 1.10 7.57
N SER A 50 5.90 1.73 7.33
CA SER A 50 4.57 1.12 7.51
C SER A 50 3.98 0.52 6.23
N GLY A 51 4.51 0.90 5.05
CA GLY A 51 3.93 0.56 3.75
C GLY A 51 2.85 1.54 3.31
N SER A 52 2.91 2.79 3.78
CA SER A 52 1.93 3.84 3.48
C SER A 52 2.42 4.87 2.47
N ALA A 53 3.43 4.55 1.67
CA ALA A 53 3.99 5.49 0.70
C ALA A 53 2.91 6.05 -0.26
N ASP A 54 2.00 5.21 -0.73
CA ASP A 54 0.93 5.61 -1.65
C ASP A 54 -0.08 6.55 -0.97
N GLU A 55 -0.44 6.28 0.29
CA GLU A 55 -1.26 7.16 1.12
C GLU A 55 -0.58 8.52 1.35
N LEU A 56 0.72 8.52 1.64
CA LEU A 56 1.48 9.77 1.84
C LEU A 56 1.55 10.60 0.55
N ILE A 57 1.68 9.96 -0.61
CA ILE A 57 1.61 10.64 -1.91
C ILE A 57 0.24 11.29 -2.10
N ILE A 58 -0.84 10.58 -1.86
CA ILE A 58 -2.21 11.11 -1.97
C ILE A 58 -2.42 12.29 -1.02
N LEU A 59 -1.87 12.20 0.18
CA LEU A 59 -1.95 13.25 1.20
C LEU A 59 -0.98 14.42 0.97
N ASP A 60 -0.13 14.37 -0.04
CA ASP A 60 0.94 15.36 -0.26
C ASP A 60 1.76 15.59 1.02
N VAL A 61 2.21 14.48 1.63
CA VAL A 61 3.13 14.46 2.78
C VAL A 61 4.50 14.02 2.31
N PRO A 62 5.53 14.89 2.39
CA PRO A 62 6.84 14.57 1.85
C PRO A 62 7.55 13.50 2.68
N PHE A 63 8.16 12.52 2.02
CA PHE A 63 8.98 11.51 2.68
C PHE A 63 10.31 11.32 1.96
N VAL A 64 11.36 11.03 2.71
CA VAL A 64 12.74 10.93 2.24
C VAL A 64 13.26 9.50 2.22
N GLY A 65 12.53 8.60 2.87
CA GLY A 65 12.85 7.18 2.90
C GLY A 65 11.58 6.36 3.06
N SER A 66 11.54 5.19 2.44
CA SER A 66 10.41 4.28 2.57
C SER A 66 10.86 2.82 2.53
N ALA A 67 10.13 1.99 3.27
CA ALA A 67 10.22 0.54 3.21
C ALA A 67 9.14 -0.07 2.31
N ASN A 68 8.43 0.74 1.51
CA ASN A 68 7.38 0.27 0.60
C ASN A 68 7.99 -0.32 -0.66
N THR A 69 8.54 -1.50 -0.50
CA THR A 69 9.06 -2.34 -1.59
C THR A 69 8.14 -3.52 -1.83
N SER A 70 8.28 -4.17 -2.98
CA SER A 70 7.50 -5.34 -3.37
C SER A 70 7.49 -6.40 -2.26
N MET A 71 6.32 -6.94 -1.96
CA MET A 71 6.20 -8.11 -1.07
C MET A 71 6.69 -9.41 -1.73
N PHE A 72 6.97 -9.36 -3.04
CA PHE A 72 7.46 -10.52 -3.78
C PHE A 72 8.97 -10.72 -3.58
N ASP A 73 9.77 -9.66 -3.73
CA ASP A 73 11.24 -9.74 -3.63
C ASP A 73 11.86 -8.94 -2.48
N GLY A 74 11.12 -8.02 -1.89
CA GLY A 74 11.56 -7.18 -0.77
C GLY A 74 12.49 -6.03 -1.11
N VAL A 75 12.78 -5.78 -2.39
CA VAL A 75 13.76 -4.77 -2.83
C VAL A 75 13.26 -3.87 -3.97
N THR A 76 12.43 -4.39 -4.87
CA THR A 76 11.88 -3.63 -6.00
C THR A 76 10.84 -2.63 -5.51
N VAL A 77 10.88 -1.40 -6.01
CA VAL A 77 9.82 -0.41 -5.77
C VAL A 77 8.63 -0.76 -6.66
N PRO A 78 7.39 -0.85 -6.10
CA PRO A 78 6.20 -1.12 -6.89
C PRO A 78 6.01 -0.12 -8.05
N PRO A 79 5.51 -0.56 -9.22
CA PRO A 79 5.42 0.29 -10.42
C PRO A 79 4.66 1.60 -10.22
N ASN A 80 3.61 1.59 -9.39
CA ASN A 80 2.81 2.77 -9.07
C ASN A 80 3.55 3.80 -8.17
N LEU A 81 4.71 3.45 -7.60
CA LEU A 81 5.51 4.31 -6.74
C LEU A 81 6.84 4.75 -7.39
N GLU A 82 7.31 4.07 -8.46
CA GLU A 82 8.63 4.29 -9.07
C GLU A 82 8.88 5.74 -9.50
N GLU A 83 7.88 6.38 -10.12
CA GLU A 83 7.98 7.77 -10.60
C GLU A 83 8.24 8.71 -9.41
N TYR A 84 7.42 8.61 -8.36
CA TYR A 84 7.56 9.45 -7.17
C TYR A 84 8.89 9.24 -6.45
N PHE A 85 9.31 7.98 -6.28
CA PHE A 85 10.59 7.66 -5.64
C PHE A 85 11.78 8.26 -6.41
N THR A 86 11.75 8.15 -7.74
CA THR A 86 12.81 8.68 -8.61
C THR A 86 12.83 10.20 -8.59
N GLU A 87 11.70 10.87 -8.77
CA GLU A 87 11.61 12.32 -8.83
C GLU A 87 11.98 13.01 -7.50
N ASN A 88 11.62 12.37 -6.38
CA ASN A 88 11.82 12.91 -5.05
C ASN A 88 13.06 12.35 -4.34
N ASN A 89 13.87 11.51 -5.01
CA ASN A 89 15.05 10.85 -4.47
C ASN A 89 14.74 10.12 -3.15
N VAL A 90 13.65 9.36 -3.10
CA VAL A 90 13.25 8.58 -1.92
C VAL A 90 14.16 7.36 -1.81
N GLU A 91 14.76 7.19 -0.64
CA GLU A 91 15.65 6.07 -0.37
C GLU A 91 14.88 4.83 0.11
N VAL A 92 15.17 3.67 -0.48
CA VAL A 92 14.66 2.39 0.04
C VAL A 92 15.40 2.05 1.34
N VAL A 93 14.64 1.87 2.43
CA VAL A 93 15.17 1.61 3.78
C VAL A 93 14.84 0.21 4.33
N GLY A 94 14.25 -0.64 3.51
CA GLY A 94 13.90 -2.01 3.88
C GLY A 94 12.59 -2.47 3.24
N ASN A 95 11.93 -3.45 3.86
CA ASN A 95 10.61 -3.92 3.43
C ASN A 95 9.60 -3.83 4.58
N TYR A 96 8.46 -3.20 4.31
CA TYR A 96 7.42 -2.92 5.30
C TYR A 96 6.68 -4.17 5.83
N SER A 97 6.69 -5.25 5.06
CA SER A 97 6.03 -6.50 5.47
C SER A 97 6.82 -7.28 6.52
N GLY A 98 8.14 -7.03 6.62
CA GLY A 98 9.04 -7.75 7.52
C GLY A 98 9.17 -9.25 7.19
N SER A 99 8.57 -9.73 6.09
CA SER A 99 8.58 -11.14 5.70
C SER A 99 9.67 -11.47 4.68
N VAL A 100 10.05 -10.49 3.85
CA VAL A 100 11.04 -10.64 2.77
C VAL A 100 12.24 -9.70 2.91
N GLY A 101 12.35 -8.95 4.01
CA GLY A 101 13.47 -8.06 4.30
C GLY A 101 13.36 -7.41 5.68
N GLU A 102 14.50 -6.89 6.15
CA GLU A 102 14.61 -6.13 7.40
C GLU A 102 14.76 -4.64 7.12
N LEU A 103 14.51 -3.81 8.14
CA LEU A 103 14.79 -2.37 8.06
C LEU A 103 16.28 -2.10 8.23
N ASN A 104 16.81 -1.17 7.44
CA ASN A 104 18.15 -0.63 7.58
C ASN A 104 18.13 0.59 8.50
N LEU A 105 18.30 0.36 9.81
CA LEU A 105 18.25 1.42 10.84
C LEU A 105 19.36 2.46 10.67
N GLU A 106 20.54 2.07 10.19
CA GLU A 106 21.64 2.98 9.92
C GLU A 106 21.28 3.98 8.82
N LYS A 107 20.73 3.47 7.71
CA LYS A 107 20.25 4.31 6.61
C LYS A 107 19.09 5.22 7.04
N ILE A 108 18.16 4.72 7.87
CA ILE A 108 17.09 5.55 8.43
C ILE A 108 17.67 6.72 9.23
N ALA A 109 18.67 6.46 10.09
CA ALA A 109 19.32 7.50 10.89
C ALA A 109 20.06 8.52 10.01
N GLU A 110 20.75 8.08 8.96
CA GLU A 110 21.45 8.96 8.00
C GLU A 110 20.52 9.93 7.27
N LEU A 111 19.27 9.54 7.07
CA LEU A 111 18.26 10.39 6.45
C LEU A 111 17.79 11.55 7.34
N ASN A 112 18.16 11.55 8.64
CA ASN A 112 17.78 12.58 9.62
C ASN A 112 16.27 12.90 9.55
N PRO A 113 15.39 11.91 9.77
CA PRO A 113 13.95 12.11 9.72
C PRO A 113 13.48 13.02 10.87
N ASP A 114 12.38 13.73 10.64
CA ASP A 114 11.64 14.46 11.67
C ASP A 114 10.39 13.69 12.16
N LEU A 115 10.01 12.64 11.43
CA LEU A 115 8.96 11.70 11.79
C LEU A 115 9.24 10.32 11.17
N ILE A 116 8.96 9.26 11.93
CA ILE A 116 8.95 7.88 11.44
C ILE A 116 7.54 7.31 11.59
N ILE A 117 6.99 6.75 10.52
CA ILE A 117 5.70 6.06 10.53
C ILE A 117 5.97 4.57 10.36
N MET A 118 5.45 3.75 11.26
CA MET A 118 5.66 2.31 11.25
C MET A 118 4.36 1.52 11.41
N ASN A 119 4.43 0.23 11.17
CA ASN A 119 3.37 -0.73 11.48
C ASN A 119 3.83 -1.74 12.54
N ILE A 120 2.92 -2.57 13.03
CA ILE A 120 3.16 -3.57 14.08
C ILE A 120 4.19 -4.64 13.68
N ARG A 121 4.42 -4.88 12.39
CA ARG A 121 5.36 -5.91 11.91
C ARG A 121 6.80 -5.62 12.31
N HIS A 122 7.12 -4.35 12.50
CA HIS A 122 8.43 -3.88 12.95
C HIS A 122 8.49 -3.53 14.45
N GLU A 123 7.52 -3.94 15.25
CA GLU A 123 7.45 -3.63 16.70
C GLU A 123 8.75 -3.91 17.45
N LYS A 124 9.50 -4.93 17.03
CA LYS A 124 10.78 -5.32 17.68
C LYS A 124 11.85 -4.23 17.65
N VAL A 125 11.79 -3.33 16.68
CA VAL A 125 12.75 -2.23 16.52
C VAL A 125 12.17 -0.86 16.90
N TYR A 126 10.96 -0.82 17.48
CA TYR A 126 10.27 0.41 17.85
C TYR A 126 11.12 1.33 18.72
N ASP A 127 11.73 0.80 19.80
CA ASP A 127 12.55 1.61 20.71
C ASP A 127 13.79 2.18 20.01
N GLN A 128 14.38 1.45 19.06
CA GLN A 128 15.52 1.92 18.26
C GLN A 128 15.11 3.04 17.28
N LEU A 129 13.94 2.94 16.67
CA LEU A 129 13.40 3.98 15.79
C LEU A 129 13.12 5.27 16.59
N LYS A 130 12.58 5.17 17.79
CA LYS A 130 12.34 6.32 18.69
C LYS A 130 13.61 7.05 19.10
N GLU A 131 14.76 6.38 19.13
CA GLU A 131 16.05 7.04 19.39
C GLU A 131 16.50 7.89 18.20
N ILE A 132 15.96 7.64 17.00
CA ILE A 132 16.27 8.39 15.78
C ILE A 132 15.35 9.62 15.64
N ALA A 133 14.03 9.43 15.73
CA ALA A 133 13.03 10.50 15.58
C ALA A 133 11.72 10.15 16.28
N PRO A 134 10.79 11.12 16.47
CA PRO A 134 9.41 10.83 16.84
C PRO A 134 8.86 9.71 15.96
N THR A 135 8.32 8.66 16.56
CA THR A 135 7.87 7.45 15.86
C THR A 135 6.44 7.15 16.24
N VAL A 136 5.57 7.02 15.25
CA VAL A 136 4.17 6.64 15.39
C VAL A 136 3.92 5.27 14.79
N MET A 137 3.08 4.47 15.45
CA MET A 137 2.67 3.16 14.98
C MET A 137 1.20 3.18 14.55
N LEU A 138 0.96 2.95 13.26
CA LEU A 138 -0.39 2.86 12.71
C LEU A 138 -1.20 1.76 13.39
N ASP A 139 -2.49 2.03 13.59
CA ASP A 139 -3.47 1.03 14.02
C ASP A 139 -3.81 0.12 12.83
N ASP A 140 -2.98 -0.88 12.67
CA ASP A 140 -3.05 -1.83 11.56
C ASP A 140 -3.03 -3.27 12.09
N ASP A 141 -3.93 -4.08 11.60
CA ASP A 141 -3.81 -5.51 11.80
C ASP A 141 -2.73 -6.10 10.88
N MET A 142 -2.19 -7.23 11.26
CA MET A 142 -1.11 -7.90 10.49
C MET A 142 -1.52 -8.26 9.05
N ASN A 143 -2.78 -8.07 8.68
CA ASN A 143 -3.39 -8.55 7.43
C ASN A 143 -3.82 -7.42 6.48
N TYR A 144 -3.62 -6.15 6.83
CA TYR A 144 -4.04 -4.99 6.01
C TYR A 144 -5.53 -4.99 5.63
N VAL A 145 -6.39 -5.62 6.43
CA VAL A 145 -7.84 -5.66 6.17
C VAL A 145 -8.45 -4.27 6.33
N ASN A 146 -7.98 -3.50 7.31
CA ASN A 146 -8.46 -2.15 7.61
C ASN A 146 -7.67 -1.04 6.90
N TRP A 147 -7.33 -1.21 5.63
CA TRP A 147 -6.55 -0.22 4.91
C TRP A 147 -7.22 1.17 4.83
N LYS A 148 -8.57 1.22 4.74
CA LYS A 148 -9.32 2.49 4.76
C LYS A 148 -9.20 3.20 6.10
N GLY A 149 -9.26 2.45 7.22
CA GLY A 149 -9.07 3.01 8.57
C GLY A 149 -7.65 3.53 8.78
N ARG A 150 -6.65 2.82 8.28
CA ARG A 150 -5.25 3.27 8.29
C ARG A 150 -5.07 4.57 7.51
N PHE A 151 -5.68 4.68 6.33
CA PHE A 151 -5.64 5.90 5.52
C PHE A 151 -6.35 7.07 6.23
N GLN A 152 -7.50 6.80 6.89
CA GLN A 152 -8.20 7.80 7.70
C GLN A 152 -7.34 8.30 8.86
N GLN A 153 -6.65 7.40 9.58
CA GLN A 153 -5.75 7.76 10.67
C GLN A 153 -4.60 8.67 10.20
N LEU A 154 -4.01 8.39 9.05
CA LEU A 154 -3.01 9.28 8.45
C LEU A 154 -3.60 10.65 8.10
N GLY A 155 -4.81 10.68 7.56
CA GLY A 155 -5.54 11.93 7.32
C GLY A 155 -5.73 12.75 8.58
N GLU A 156 -6.14 12.12 9.67
CA GLU A 156 -6.31 12.77 10.99
C GLU A 156 -4.98 13.31 11.53
N TRP A 157 -3.90 12.54 11.45
CA TRP A 157 -2.59 12.96 11.93
C TRP A 157 -2.02 14.18 11.19
N PHE A 158 -2.34 14.30 9.90
CA PHE A 158 -1.82 15.39 9.06
C PHE A 158 -2.85 16.50 8.76
N GLY A 159 -4.05 16.45 9.39
CA GLY A 159 -5.11 17.43 9.16
C GLY A 159 -5.62 17.44 7.71
N LYS A 160 -5.71 16.26 7.10
CA LYS A 160 -6.07 16.05 5.68
C LYS A 160 -7.28 15.13 5.51
N GLU A 161 -8.19 15.11 6.47
CA GLU A 161 -9.38 14.26 6.50
C GLU A 161 -10.29 14.48 5.29
N ASP A 162 -10.38 15.71 4.82
CA ASP A 162 -11.17 16.05 3.63
C ASP A 162 -10.62 15.39 2.37
N ILE A 163 -9.27 15.32 2.23
CA ILE A 163 -8.62 14.65 1.10
C ILE A 163 -8.91 13.15 1.14
N VAL A 164 -8.79 12.53 2.31
CA VAL A 164 -9.10 11.11 2.49
C VAL A 164 -10.55 10.81 2.16
N THR A 165 -11.47 11.62 2.68
CA THR A 165 -12.91 11.45 2.44
C THR A 165 -13.23 11.51 0.95
N GLN A 166 -12.75 12.52 0.26
CA GLN A 166 -12.97 12.69 -1.17
C GLN A 166 -12.37 11.53 -1.99
N TRP A 167 -11.13 11.11 -1.62
CA TRP A 167 -10.46 10.01 -2.31
C TRP A 167 -11.22 8.69 -2.14
N LEU A 168 -11.70 8.39 -0.93
CA LEU A 168 -12.48 7.18 -0.65
C LEU A 168 -13.84 7.18 -1.38
N GLU A 169 -14.50 8.33 -1.49
CA GLU A 169 -15.73 8.47 -2.28
C GLU A 169 -15.47 8.21 -3.77
N ASP A 170 -14.37 8.75 -4.32
CA ASP A 170 -13.96 8.52 -5.70
C ASP A 170 -13.54 7.06 -5.94
N TYR A 171 -12.89 6.42 -4.96
CA TYR A 171 -12.56 4.98 -5.00
C TYR A 171 -13.84 4.13 -5.09
N ASP A 172 -14.81 4.36 -4.20
CA ASP A 172 -16.05 3.61 -4.19
C ASP A 172 -16.85 3.80 -5.48
N LYS A 173 -16.86 5.01 -6.04
CA LYS A 173 -17.48 5.32 -7.33
C LYS A 173 -16.80 4.59 -8.48
N LYS A 174 -15.49 4.65 -8.60
CA LYS A 174 -14.73 3.94 -9.65
C LYS A 174 -14.90 2.42 -9.54
N SER A 175 -14.87 1.88 -8.32
CA SER A 175 -15.11 0.46 -8.08
C SER A 175 -16.50 0.03 -8.59
N ALA A 176 -17.53 0.84 -8.36
CA ALA A 176 -18.88 0.59 -8.87
C ALA A 176 -18.95 0.68 -10.40
N GLU A 177 -18.23 1.65 -11.02
CA GLU A 177 -18.16 1.77 -12.48
C GLU A 177 -17.49 0.54 -13.12
N PHE A 178 -16.42 0.01 -12.53
CA PHE A 178 -15.79 -1.23 -12.98
C PHE A 178 -16.73 -2.42 -12.83
N ALA A 179 -17.41 -2.52 -11.69
CA ALA A 179 -18.39 -3.57 -11.43
C ALA A 179 -19.54 -3.56 -12.47
N GLU A 180 -20.07 -2.38 -12.81
CA GLU A 180 -21.11 -2.25 -13.83
C GLU A 180 -20.64 -2.73 -15.20
N LYS A 181 -19.42 -2.36 -15.62
CA LYS A 181 -18.84 -2.81 -16.89
C LYS A 181 -18.66 -4.33 -16.92
N VAL A 182 -18.17 -4.94 -15.83
CA VAL A 182 -18.01 -6.38 -15.72
C VAL A 182 -19.38 -7.05 -15.79
N LYS A 183 -20.36 -6.62 -14.98
CA LYS A 183 -21.72 -7.18 -14.95
C LYS A 183 -22.46 -7.03 -16.28
N ALA A 184 -22.13 -6.03 -17.08
CA ALA A 184 -22.71 -5.87 -18.42
C ALA A 184 -22.37 -7.04 -19.37
N VAL A 185 -21.27 -7.73 -19.15
CA VAL A 185 -20.82 -8.89 -19.94
C VAL A 185 -21.03 -10.22 -19.24
N THR A 186 -21.00 -10.27 -17.90
CA THR A 186 -21.09 -11.51 -17.11
C THR A 186 -22.47 -11.73 -16.46
N GLY A 187 -23.30 -10.68 -16.35
CA GLY A 187 -24.56 -10.77 -15.60
C GLY A 187 -24.31 -11.09 -14.12
N ASP A 188 -24.99 -12.14 -13.63
CA ASP A 188 -24.87 -12.62 -12.25
C ASP A 188 -23.91 -13.82 -12.11
N GLU A 189 -23.02 -14.02 -13.09
CA GLU A 189 -22.01 -15.08 -13.05
C GLU A 189 -21.05 -14.91 -11.89
N THR A 190 -20.54 -16.04 -11.40
CA THR A 190 -19.75 -16.11 -10.16
C THR A 190 -18.26 -16.17 -10.42
N PHE A 191 -17.50 -15.71 -9.42
CA PHE A 191 -16.04 -15.54 -9.51
C PHE A 191 -15.33 -16.37 -8.44
N ALA A 192 -14.10 -16.85 -8.78
CA ALA A 192 -13.10 -17.31 -7.83
C ALA A 192 -11.77 -16.61 -8.09
N VAL A 193 -11.02 -16.34 -7.02
CA VAL A 193 -9.70 -15.74 -7.05
C VAL A 193 -8.72 -16.74 -6.46
N ILE A 194 -7.80 -17.23 -7.27
CA ILE A 194 -6.91 -18.34 -6.93
C ILE A 194 -5.46 -17.94 -7.23
N GLU A 195 -4.58 -18.16 -6.27
CA GLU A 195 -3.15 -18.04 -6.45
C GLU A 195 -2.51 -19.43 -6.41
N LYS A 196 -1.59 -19.71 -7.33
CA LYS A 196 -0.68 -20.85 -7.20
C LYS A 196 0.36 -20.49 -6.15
N ASN A 197 0.36 -21.21 -5.03
CA ASN A 197 1.23 -20.91 -3.91
C ASN A 197 2.70 -21.22 -4.27
N SER A 198 3.50 -20.19 -4.47
CA SER A 198 4.91 -20.30 -4.82
C SER A 198 5.79 -20.86 -3.68
N VAL A 199 5.33 -20.72 -2.43
CA VAL A 199 6.06 -21.17 -1.23
C VAL A 199 5.85 -22.68 -0.98
N ARG A 200 4.67 -23.23 -1.37
CA ARG A 200 4.30 -24.61 -1.14
C ARG A 200 3.97 -25.30 -2.45
N THR A 201 4.89 -26.10 -2.96
CA THR A 201 4.66 -26.88 -4.17
C THR A 201 3.39 -27.73 -4.06
N GLY A 202 2.51 -27.61 -5.06
CA GLY A 202 1.26 -28.37 -5.15
C GLY A 202 0.13 -27.83 -4.27
N SER A 203 0.27 -26.64 -3.69
CA SER A 203 -0.78 -25.95 -2.99
C SER A 203 -1.21 -24.65 -3.69
N TYR A 204 -2.39 -24.18 -3.33
CA TYR A 204 -3.01 -22.97 -3.87
C TYR A 204 -3.53 -22.12 -2.73
N TYR A 205 -3.80 -20.87 -3.03
CA TYR A 205 -4.47 -19.96 -2.11
C TYR A 205 -5.77 -19.48 -2.75
N VAL A 206 -6.88 -19.66 -2.05
CA VAL A 206 -8.19 -19.15 -2.50
C VAL A 206 -8.51 -17.92 -1.68
N TYR A 207 -8.51 -16.77 -2.32
CA TYR A 207 -8.74 -15.47 -1.69
C TYR A 207 -10.21 -15.22 -1.37
N ARG A 208 -10.48 -14.44 -0.29
CA ARG A 208 -11.82 -13.91 0.02
C ARG A 208 -11.77 -12.41 0.33
N THR A 209 -11.32 -12.00 1.53
CA THR A 209 -11.30 -10.58 1.93
C THR A 209 -9.93 -9.93 1.78
N GLY A 210 -8.91 -10.66 1.35
CA GLY A 210 -7.56 -10.17 1.23
C GLY A 210 -7.07 -10.00 -0.20
N GLY A 211 -6.11 -9.12 -0.40
CA GLY A 211 -5.45 -8.90 -1.67
C GLY A 211 -6.43 -8.72 -2.84
N PRO A 212 -6.25 -9.45 -3.94
CA PRO A 212 -7.14 -9.34 -5.09
C PRO A 212 -8.58 -9.82 -4.80
N GLY A 213 -8.79 -10.64 -3.77
CA GLY A 213 -10.14 -11.04 -3.34
C GLY A 213 -10.97 -9.86 -2.82
N GLU A 214 -10.36 -8.95 -2.06
CA GLU A 214 -11.01 -7.71 -1.61
C GLU A 214 -11.48 -6.86 -2.80
N LEU A 215 -10.67 -6.77 -3.86
CA LEU A 215 -11.01 -6.01 -5.06
C LEU A 215 -12.23 -6.59 -5.78
N VAL A 216 -12.30 -7.92 -5.88
CA VAL A 216 -13.39 -8.62 -6.57
C VAL A 216 -14.67 -8.59 -5.74
N TYR A 217 -14.59 -8.97 -4.46
CA TYR A 217 -15.81 -9.26 -3.69
C TYR A 217 -16.28 -8.08 -2.83
N ASP A 218 -15.38 -7.26 -2.32
CA ASP A 218 -15.75 -6.18 -1.40
C ASP A 218 -15.78 -4.81 -2.10
N ALA A 219 -14.84 -4.53 -3.02
CA ALA A 219 -14.83 -3.29 -3.80
C ALA A 219 -15.81 -3.34 -4.98
N MET A 220 -15.64 -4.27 -5.91
CA MET A 220 -16.53 -4.41 -7.09
C MET A 220 -17.84 -5.17 -6.77
N LYS A 221 -17.96 -5.82 -5.62
CA LYS A 221 -19.16 -6.58 -5.20
C LYS A 221 -19.61 -7.59 -6.26
N LEU A 222 -18.64 -8.29 -6.86
CA LEU A 222 -18.91 -9.40 -7.78
C LEU A 222 -19.25 -10.66 -6.98
N PRO A 223 -20.15 -11.52 -7.49
CA PRO A 223 -20.61 -12.71 -6.75
C PRO A 223 -19.47 -13.71 -6.53
N ALA A 224 -19.22 -14.12 -5.29
CA ALA A 224 -18.33 -15.23 -5.00
C ALA A 224 -18.97 -16.56 -5.38
N SER A 225 -18.19 -17.48 -5.96
CA SER A 225 -18.68 -18.84 -6.25
C SER A 225 -18.77 -19.70 -4.99
N ALA A 226 -19.53 -20.81 -5.09
CA ALA A 226 -19.41 -21.89 -4.11
C ALA A 226 -17.92 -22.34 -4.03
N GLY A 227 -17.46 -22.67 -2.83
CA GLY A 227 -16.07 -23.07 -2.57
C GLY A 227 -15.10 -21.91 -2.31
N VAL A 228 -15.50 -20.64 -2.48
CA VAL A 228 -14.73 -19.51 -1.95
C VAL A 228 -14.91 -19.46 -0.44
N PRO A 229 -13.84 -19.36 0.37
CA PRO A 229 -13.94 -19.31 1.84
C PRO A 229 -14.78 -18.13 2.32
N GLU A 230 -15.38 -18.25 3.50
CA GLU A 230 -16.17 -17.17 4.11
C GLU A 230 -15.51 -16.69 5.41
N GLY A 231 -15.57 -15.37 5.68
CA GLY A 231 -15.16 -14.78 6.95
C GLY A 231 -13.66 -14.82 7.25
N VAL A 232 -12.82 -15.08 6.23
CA VAL A 232 -11.37 -15.15 6.34
C VAL A 232 -10.70 -14.37 5.21
N TRP A 233 -9.42 -14.08 5.37
CA TRP A 233 -8.60 -13.48 4.32
C TRP A 233 -8.57 -14.35 3.05
N GLY A 234 -8.35 -15.64 3.24
CA GLY A 234 -8.32 -16.70 2.25
C GLY A 234 -7.78 -17.97 2.89
N GLU A 235 -7.69 -19.04 2.14
CA GLU A 235 -7.26 -20.35 2.63
C GLU A 235 -6.22 -20.99 1.71
N VAL A 236 -5.20 -21.62 2.33
CA VAL A 236 -4.27 -22.53 1.63
C VAL A 236 -4.99 -23.84 1.40
N VAL A 237 -5.06 -24.28 0.15
CA VAL A 237 -5.77 -25.48 -0.28
C VAL A 237 -4.87 -26.35 -1.16
N ASP A 238 -5.24 -27.62 -1.30
CA ASP A 238 -4.65 -28.53 -2.28
C ASP A 238 -5.46 -28.54 -3.60
N ALA A 239 -4.96 -29.24 -4.61
CA ALA A 239 -5.62 -29.37 -5.91
C ALA A 239 -6.97 -30.09 -5.88
N GLU A 240 -7.25 -30.89 -4.85
CA GLU A 240 -8.53 -31.62 -4.71
C GLU A 240 -9.65 -30.65 -4.33
N TYR A 241 -9.30 -29.54 -3.69
CA TYR A 241 -10.23 -28.49 -3.31
C TYR A 241 -10.96 -27.88 -4.51
N PHE A 242 -10.34 -27.87 -5.69
CA PHE A 242 -10.98 -27.36 -6.91
C PHE A 242 -12.33 -27.99 -7.19
N SER A 243 -12.54 -29.24 -6.75
CA SER A 243 -13.83 -29.92 -6.88
C SER A 243 -15.00 -29.22 -6.13
N LYS A 244 -14.70 -28.31 -5.21
CA LYS A 244 -15.68 -27.50 -4.46
C LYS A 244 -15.98 -26.17 -5.13
N ILE A 245 -15.10 -25.71 -6.04
CA ILE A 245 -15.24 -24.42 -6.72
C ILE A 245 -16.16 -24.58 -7.94
N ASP A 246 -17.26 -23.83 -7.95
CA ASP A 246 -18.23 -23.81 -9.07
C ASP A 246 -18.30 -22.39 -9.67
N ALA A 247 -17.13 -21.84 -10.01
CA ALA A 247 -17.02 -20.50 -10.57
C ALA A 247 -17.25 -20.48 -12.07
N ASP A 248 -17.96 -19.43 -12.54
CA ASP A 248 -18.09 -19.10 -13.96
C ASP A 248 -16.82 -18.47 -14.52
N HIS A 249 -16.12 -17.71 -13.67
CA HIS A 249 -14.89 -16.99 -13.98
C HIS A 249 -13.82 -17.23 -12.90
N ILE A 250 -12.56 -17.36 -13.30
CA ILE A 250 -11.43 -17.52 -12.39
C ILE A 250 -10.36 -16.48 -12.73
N PHE A 251 -9.98 -15.68 -11.74
CA PHE A 251 -8.70 -14.99 -11.75
C PHE A 251 -7.65 -15.93 -11.17
N PHE A 252 -6.61 -16.20 -11.92
CA PHE A 252 -5.55 -17.13 -11.53
C PHE A 252 -4.19 -16.45 -11.53
N PHE A 253 -3.55 -16.41 -10.37
CA PHE A 253 -2.26 -15.77 -10.18
C PHE A 253 -1.15 -16.81 -10.01
N SER A 254 -0.01 -16.57 -10.65
CA SER A 254 1.18 -17.40 -10.55
C SER A 254 2.44 -16.56 -10.80
N ASP A 255 3.62 -17.13 -10.51
CA ASP A 255 4.89 -16.42 -10.67
C ASP A 255 5.22 -16.11 -12.14
N ASP A 256 4.72 -16.90 -13.07
CA ASP A 256 4.94 -16.74 -14.52
C ASP A 256 3.69 -16.21 -15.27
N GLY A 257 2.62 -15.88 -14.57
CA GLY A 257 1.37 -15.38 -15.15
C GLY A 257 0.65 -16.42 -16.03
N THR A 258 0.88 -17.73 -15.79
CA THR A 258 0.25 -18.82 -16.55
C THR A 258 -0.34 -19.89 -15.62
N VAL A 259 -1.23 -20.71 -16.16
CA VAL A 259 -1.78 -21.86 -15.41
C VAL A 259 -0.70 -22.91 -15.17
N GLY A 260 0.29 -23.01 -16.05
CA GLY A 260 1.40 -23.96 -15.93
C GLY A 260 0.92 -25.42 -15.80
N ASP A 261 1.60 -26.20 -14.95
CA ASP A 261 1.30 -27.61 -14.67
C ASP A 261 -0.07 -27.85 -13.99
N THR A 262 -0.70 -26.81 -13.44
CA THR A 262 -2.08 -26.88 -12.94
C THR A 262 -3.06 -27.29 -14.05
N ALA A 263 -2.77 -26.97 -15.31
CA ALA A 263 -3.57 -27.36 -16.46
C ALA A 263 -3.70 -28.88 -16.64
N ASP A 264 -2.75 -29.67 -16.14
CA ASP A 264 -2.73 -31.12 -16.26
C ASP A 264 -3.57 -31.83 -15.18
N LEU A 265 -4.04 -31.09 -14.17
CA LEU A 265 -4.84 -31.64 -13.08
C LEU A 265 -6.27 -31.95 -13.52
N PRO A 266 -6.77 -33.17 -13.33
CA PRO A 266 -8.16 -33.52 -13.67
C PRO A 266 -9.21 -32.66 -12.92
N THR A 267 -8.90 -32.27 -11.67
CA THR A 267 -9.77 -31.39 -10.87
C THR A 267 -9.86 -29.99 -11.47
N TRP A 268 -8.76 -29.44 -12.01
CA TRP A 268 -8.73 -28.18 -12.73
C TRP A 268 -9.50 -28.24 -14.05
N GLN A 269 -9.21 -29.26 -14.88
CA GLN A 269 -9.87 -29.46 -16.18
C GLN A 269 -11.38 -29.60 -16.08
N ASN A 270 -11.88 -30.04 -14.92
CA ASN A 270 -13.31 -30.20 -14.66
C ASN A 270 -14.04 -28.92 -14.25
N LEU A 271 -13.30 -27.85 -13.89
CA LEU A 271 -13.90 -26.56 -13.51
C LEU A 271 -14.74 -25.97 -14.65
N LYS A 272 -15.87 -25.37 -14.31
CA LYS A 272 -16.78 -24.72 -15.25
C LYS A 272 -16.06 -23.58 -16.00
N ALA A 273 -15.37 -22.71 -15.29
CA ALA A 273 -14.59 -21.62 -15.86
C ALA A 273 -13.53 -22.11 -16.87
N VAL A 274 -12.83 -23.20 -16.54
CA VAL A 274 -11.79 -23.76 -17.43
C VAL A 274 -12.40 -24.31 -18.72
N LYS A 275 -13.51 -25.04 -18.63
CA LYS A 275 -14.22 -25.59 -19.81
C LYS A 275 -14.77 -24.49 -20.73
N ASN A 276 -15.12 -23.36 -20.18
CA ASN A 276 -15.65 -22.21 -20.89
C ASN A 276 -14.57 -21.23 -21.37
N GLY A 277 -13.30 -21.43 -20.97
CA GLY A 277 -12.19 -20.54 -21.30
C GLY A 277 -12.15 -19.25 -20.45
N ASN A 278 -12.91 -19.17 -19.36
CA ASN A 278 -13.04 -17.99 -18.50
C ASN A 278 -12.01 -18.00 -17.36
N VAL A 279 -10.74 -18.17 -17.71
CA VAL A 279 -9.61 -18.10 -16.78
C VAL A 279 -8.71 -16.93 -17.21
N TYR A 280 -8.50 -16.00 -16.32
CA TYR A 280 -7.74 -14.77 -16.51
C TYR A 280 -6.49 -14.83 -15.66
N CYS A 281 -5.34 -15.08 -16.30
CA CYS A 281 -4.07 -15.22 -15.60
C CYS A 281 -3.41 -13.87 -15.35
N GLY A 282 -2.77 -13.74 -14.20
CA GLY A 282 -1.96 -12.60 -13.80
C GLY A 282 -0.71 -13.02 -13.03
N LEU A 283 0.24 -12.09 -12.88
CA LEU A 283 1.47 -12.31 -12.15
C LEU A 283 1.26 -12.15 -10.63
N ASN A 284 1.85 -13.05 -9.83
CA ASN A 284 1.90 -12.91 -8.37
C ASN A 284 2.56 -11.60 -7.95
N GLU A 285 3.65 -11.22 -8.61
CA GLU A 285 4.35 -9.96 -8.35
C GLU A 285 3.41 -8.76 -8.44
N MET A 286 2.66 -8.64 -9.55
CA MET A 286 1.76 -7.51 -9.78
C MET A 286 0.62 -7.45 -8.75
N GLN A 287 0.04 -8.59 -8.37
CA GLN A 287 -0.99 -8.59 -7.34
C GLN A 287 -0.45 -8.20 -5.96
N TYR A 288 0.78 -8.60 -5.62
CA TYR A 288 1.42 -8.22 -4.37
C TYR A 288 1.82 -6.74 -4.34
N ASP A 289 2.15 -6.16 -5.48
CA ASP A 289 2.57 -4.76 -5.57
C ASP A 289 1.37 -3.81 -5.62
N LEU A 290 0.29 -4.17 -6.31
CA LEU A 290 -0.83 -3.27 -6.57
C LEU A 290 -2.03 -3.48 -5.64
N ALA A 291 -2.35 -4.72 -5.24
CA ALA A 291 -3.58 -4.98 -4.48
C ALA A 291 -3.54 -4.51 -3.01
N PHE A 292 -2.46 -3.90 -2.55
CA PHE A 292 -2.28 -3.50 -1.15
C PHE A 292 -2.13 -1.98 -0.94
N THR A 293 -2.04 -1.18 -2.00
CA THR A 293 -1.93 0.27 -1.93
C THR A 293 -3.16 0.94 -2.54
N PRO A 294 -3.59 2.13 -2.09
CA PRO A 294 -4.83 2.77 -2.56
C PRO A 294 -4.92 2.96 -4.09
N ASN A 295 -3.95 3.64 -4.70
CA ASN A 295 -3.93 3.82 -6.16
C ASN A 295 -3.64 2.52 -6.90
N GLY A 296 -2.80 1.65 -6.33
CA GLY A 296 -2.56 0.32 -6.85
C GLY A 296 -3.83 -0.50 -6.96
N LYS A 297 -4.70 -0.47 -5.94
CA LYS A 297 -6.02 -1.12 -5.95
C LYS A 297 -6.89 -0.65 -7.12
N LEU A 298 -6.96 0.66 -7.37
CA LEU A 298 -7.71 1.21 -8.50
C LEU A 298 -7.17 0.71 -9.83
N THR A 299 -5.86 0.79 -10.01
CA THR A 299 -5.17 0.34 -11.22
C THR A 299 -5.42 -1.15 -11.46
N TYR A 300 -5.29 -1.97 -10.41
CA TYR A 300 -5.43 -3.41 -10.56
C TYR A 300 -6.88 -3.85 -10.77
N MET A 301 -7.86 -3.18 -10.13
CA MET A 301 -9.28 -3.39 -10.44
C MET A 301 -9.60 -3.09 -11.91
N GLU A 302 -9.04 -2.00 -12.46
CA GLU A 302 -9.22 -1.67 -13.88
C GLU A 302 -8.65 -2.76 -14.79
N GLN A 303 -7.44 -3.25 -14.50
CA GLN A 303 -6.81 -4.35 -15.24
C GLN A 303 -7.64 -5.63 -15.18
N MET A 304 -8.09 -6.01 -13.97
CA MET A 304 -8.95 -7.18 -13.78
C MET A 304 -10.30 -7.04 -14.51
N ALA A 305 -10.93 -5.87 -14.46
CA ALA A 305 -12.17 -5.62 -15.18
C ALA A 305 -11.96 -5.70 -16.70
N ASN A 306 -10.88 -5.11 -17.23
CA ASN A 306 -10.55 -5.15 -18.64
C ASN A 306 -10.24 -6.57 -19.13
N ALA A 307 -9.56 -7.39 -18.30
CA ALA A 307 -9.29 -8.79 -18.60
C ALA A 307 -10.59 -9.58 -18.89
N ILE A 308 -11.63 -9.36 -18.09
CA ILE A 308 -12.95 -9.97 -18.32
C ILE A 308 -13.61 -9.41 -19.58
N ILE A 309 -13.66 -8.09 -19.72
CA ILE A 309 -14.38 -7.41 -20.80
C ILE A 309 -13.78 -7.76 -22.17
N ASN A 310 -12.45 -7.82 -22.26
CA ASN A 310 -11.72 -8.10 -23.48
C ASN A 310 -11.45 -9.59 -23.69
N HIS A 311 -11.75 -10.42 -22.69
CA HIS A 311 -11.44 -11.86 -22.67
C HIS A 311 -9.96 -12.15 -22.88
N GLU A 312 -9.10 -11.50 -22.09
CA GLU A 312 -7.63 -11.61 -22.13
C GLU A 312 -7.06 -11.81 -20.72
N ASN A 313 -5.75 -12.09 -20.63
CA ASN A 313 -5.10 -12.18 -19.33
C ASN A 313 -4.90 -10.78 -18.72
N ILE A 314 -4.76 -10.73 -17.38
CA ILE A 314 -4.34 -9.55 -16.64
C ILE A 314 -2.88 -9.23 -17.03
N ASP A 315 -2.41 -8.02 -16.83
CA ASP A 315 -1.00 -7.63 -17.04
C ASP A 315 -0.52 -7.71 -18.51
N LYS A 316 -1.39 -7.40 -19.49
CA LYS A 316 -1.03 -7.27 -20.90
C LYS A 316 -1.05 -5.83 -21.38
#